data_0025c3ef09107450099038f014271467
#
_entry.id   0025c3ef09107450099038f014271467
#
_cell.length_a   1.000
_cell.length_b   1.000
_cell.length_c   1.000
_cell.angle_alpha   90.00
_cell.angle_beta   90.00
_cell.angle_gamma   90.00
#
_symmetry.space_group_name_H-M   'P 1'
#
loop_
_entity.id
_entity.type
_entity.pdbx_description
1 polymer ?
#
loop_
_entity_poly.entity_id
_entity_poly.type
_entity_poly.pdbx_seq_one_letter_code
_entity_poly.pdbx_strand_id
1 'polypeptide(L)'
;MTELHWMTASAAARAIAAKELSPVELMTALLARIERLDPRLNAFIHLDAAAAMEAARSAEVEASAGRLRGPLHGVPVGIKDIMDVAGLPTTCHSKILKDNVATSDAVCVSKLRSAGAIVLGKLSTHEFAIGGPSFDLPWPPARNPWNTDHHPGGSSSGSGAGVAAGLFAMALGSDTGGSVRNPASCCGIVGIKPTYGLVSRRGVFPLAFTLDHVGPMTRTVADNALMLEVLAGHDPGDPGSVAVVHRRYAEGLERDIRGLRVGFIRHFHEVDMPADPEVTAALEHVARTLQLEGAEVRDIHLPTLVEFGAVNRVILQSEAWAIHAPWLRERPGDYGQLARRRILAGAFFSAGDYVQAQRRRLELIAAVDAALGEVDVLLCASSMDPACRIDNPADVERTYSRQARTPFNITGHPALAMMAGVSVGGLPLSVQFVGRNFAEATLFQVARAWERAAGTDRKHPAIV
;
A
#
# COMPACT_ATOMS: atom_id res chain seq x y z
N MET A 1 -15.79 25.84 -4.91
CA MET A 1 -14.39 25.71 -4.44
C MET A 1 -14.16 24.28 -4.04
N THR A 2 -13.09 23.65 -4.52
CA THR A 2 -12.73 22.28 -4.10
C THR A 2 -12.35 22.31 -2.63
N GLU A 3 -12.97 21.45 -1.82
CA GLU A 3 -12.61 21.35 -0.40
C GLU A 3 -11.16 20.91 -0.26
N LEU A 4 -10.35 21.59 0.55
CA LEU A 4 -8.90 21.40 0.66
C LEU A 4 -8.49 19.94 0.94
N HIS A 5 -9.29 19.21 1.70
CA HIS A 5 -9.03 17.81 2.03
C HIS A 5 -9.19 16.83 0.84
N TRP A 6 -9.82 17.27 -0.26
CA TRP A 6 -9.90 16.49 -1.50
C TRP A 6 -8.86 16.93 -2.55
N MET A 7 -8.04 17.95 -2.28
CA MET A 7 -6.92 18.26 -3.16
C MET A 7 -5.97 17.07 -3.29
N THR A 8 -5.46 16.84 -4.50
CA THR A 8 -4.39 15.87 -4.73
C THR A 8 -3.08 16.41 -4.16
N ALA A 9 -2.13 15.53 -3.80
CA ALA A 9 -0.82 15.96 -3.30
C ALA A 9 -0.10 16.84 -4.32
N SER A 10 -0.15 16.48 -5.58
CA SER A 10 0.44 17.23 -6.69
C SER A 10 -0.23 18.60 -6.90
N ALA A 11 -1.55 18.70 -6.74
CA ALA A 11 -2.26 19.98 -6.86
C ALA A 11 -1.92 20.89 -5.67
N ALA A 12 -1.91 20.35 -4.44
CA ALA A 12 -1.52 21.10 -3.26
C ALA A 12 -0.08 21.62 -3.37
N ALA A 13 0.87 20.76 -3.76
CA ALA A 13 2.27 21.16 -3.94
C ALA A 13 2.43 22.29 -4.98
N ARG A 14 1.70 22.20 -6.11
CA ARG A 14 1.73 23.27 -7.14
C ARG A 14 1.14 24.57 -6.63
N ALA A 15 -0.01 24.53 -5.93
CA ALA A 15 -0.65 25.71 -5.39
C ALA A 15 0.24 26.39 -4.31
N ILE A 16 0.92 25.59 -3.48
CA ILE A 16 1.89 26.10 -2.51
C ILE A 16 3.09 26.75 -3.20
N ALA A 17 3.62 26.11 -4.24
CA ALA A 17 4.73 26.67 -5.03
C ALA A 17 4.35 27.99 -5.73
N ALA A 18 3.11 28.10 -6.20
CA ALA A 18 2.54 29.29 -6.80
C ALA A 18 2.12 30.37 -5.77
N LYS A 19 2.20 30.08 -4.46
CA LYS A 19 1.72 30.93 -3.36
C LYS A 19 0.21 31.18 -3.38
N GLU A 20 -0.54 30.26 -3.98
CA GLU A 20 -2.01 30.27 -4.07
C GLU A 20 -2.67 29.52 -2.89
N LEU A 21 -1.89 28.72 -2.18
CA LEU A 21 -2.30 27.94 -1.00
C LEU A 21 -1.21 28.04 0.07
N SER A 22 -1.60 28.32 1.31
CA SER A 22 -0.70 28.26 2.47
C SER A 22 -0.60 26.80 2.99
N PRO A 23 0.62 26.28 3.25
CA PRO A 23 0.80 25.04 4.01
C PRO A 23 0.09 25.04 5.36
N VAL A 24 -0.01 26.20 6.03
CA VAL A 24 -0.71 26.37 7.31
C VAL A 24 -2.22 26.25 7.14
N GLU A 25 -2.77 26.83 6.08
CA GLU A 25 -4.20 26.72 5.75
C GLU A 25 -4.57 25.26 5.44
N LEU A 26 -3.79 24.59 4.59
CA LEU A 26 -3.98 23.17 4.28
C LEU A 26 -3.90 22.30 5.56
N MET A 27 -2.87 22.50 6.37
CA MET A 27 -2.68 21.75 7.62
C MET A 27 -3.85 21.95 8.58
N THR A 28 -4.31 23.20 8.75
CA THR A 28 -5.44 23.53 9.62
C THR A 28 -6.72 22.81 9.18
N ALA A 29 -7.00 22.81 7.88
CA ALA A 29 -8.18 22.12 7.33
C ALA A 29 -8.11 20.59 7.53
N LEU A 30 -6.92 19.99 7.35
CA LEU A 30 -6.72 18.56 7.54
C LEU A 30 -6.79 18.16 9.01
N LEU A 31 -6.16 18.90 9.92
CA LEU A 31 -6.23 18.62 11.36
C LEU A 31 -7.66 18.71 11.90
N ALA A 32 -8.43 19.72 11.47
CA ALA A 32 -9.85 19.81 11.83
C ALA A 32 -10.67 18.62 11.32
N ARG A 33 -10.35 18.11 10.12
CA ARG A 33 -11.00 16.90 9.57
C ARG A 33 -10.57 15.63 10.35
N ILE A 34 -9.29 15.52 10.71
CA ILE A 34 -8.77 14.40 11.51
C ILE A 34 -9.48 14.37 12.87
N GLU A 35 -9.55 15.49 13.57
CA GLU A 35 -10.24 15.63 14.87
C GLU A 35 -11.70 15.15 14.79
N ARG A 36 -12.41 15.47 13.72
CA ARG A 36 -13.80 15.08 13.52
C ARG A 36 -13.98 13.61 13.16
N LEU A 37 -13.13 13.04 12.29
CA LEU A 37 -13.37 11.71 11.70
C LEU A 37 -12.54 10.59 12.31
N ASP A 38 -11.33 10.88 12.80
CA ASP A 38 -10.43 9.81 13.27
C ASP A 38 -10.94 9.04 14.50
N PRO A 39 -11.73 9.63 15.43
CA PRO A 39 -12.36 8.86 16.50
C PRO A 39 -13.28 7.72 16.01
N ARG A 40 -13.78 7.78 14.78
CA ARG A 40 -14.59 6.74 14.15
C ARG A 40 -13.77 5.82 13.25
N LEU A 41 -12.63 6.29 12.76
CA LEU A 41 -11.79 5.58 11.78
C LEU A 41 -10.59 4.88 12.40
N ASN A 42 -10.06 5.39 13.50
CA ASN A 42 -8.84 4.89 14.17
C ASN A 42 -7.66 4.76 13.18
N ALA A 43 -7.52 5.72 12.25
CA ALA A 43 -6.45 5.69 11.27
C ALA A 43 -5.09 6.01 11.89
N PHE A 44 -5.06 6.81 12.96
CA PHE A 44 -3.83 7.14 13.69
C PHE A 44 -3.65 6.29 14.94
N ILE A 45 -2.40 5.87 15.19
CA ILE A 45 -1.91 5.40 16.50
C ILE A 45 -1.36 6.59 17.29
N HIS A 46 -0.65 7.48 16.59
CA HIS A 46 -0.06 8.68 17.16
C HIS A 46 -0.14 9.83 16.15
N LEU A 47 -0.85 10.89 16.49
CA LEU A 47 -0.95 12.12 15.73
C LEU A 47 -0.06 13.18 16.41
N ASP A 48 0.90 13.75 15.69
CA ASP A 48 1.73 14.87 16.19
C ASP A 48 1.29 16.19 15.56
N ALA A 49 0.10 16.63 15.94
CA ALA A 49 -0.52 17.84 15.39
C ALA A 49 0.32 19.11 15.62
N ALA A 50 0.99 19.20 16.78
CA ALA A 50 1.79 20.37 17.13
C ALA A 50 3.05 20.49 16.26
N ALA A 51 3.81 19.41 16.11
CA ALA A 51 4.99 19.39 15.25
C ALA A 51 4.61 19.52 13.76
N ALA A 52 3.50 18.92 13.32
CA ALA A 52 3.01 19.06 11.95
C ALA A 52 2.64 20.53 11.64
N MET A 53 1.98 21.23 12.55
CA MET A 53 1.65 22.65 12.38
C MET A 53 2.90 23.54 12.36
N GLU A 54 3.89 23.27 13.20
CA GLU A 54 5.15 24.01 13.20
C GLU A 54 5.94 23.77 11.90
N ALA A 55 5.96 22.53 11.40
CA ALA A 55 6.54 22.23 10.10
C ALA A 55 5.80 22.92 8.95
N ALA A 56 4.47 23.07 9.05
CA ALA A 56 3.68 23.82 8.06
C ALA A 56 4.03 25.32 8.05
N ARG A 57 4.21 25.95 9.24
CA ARG A 57 4.68 27.36 9.33
C ARG A 57 6.07 27.51 8.72
N SER A 58 6.98 26.60 9.01
CA SER A 58 8.32 26.60 8.42
C SER A 58 8.27 26.48 6.89
N ALA A 59 7.44 25.56 6.36
CA ALA A 59 7.25 25.40 4.94
C ALA A 59 6.63 26.64 4.27
N GLU A 60 5.70 27.34 4.93
CA GLU A 60 5.11 28.59 4.44
C GLU A 60 6.16 29.70 4.31
N VAL A 61 7.02 29.87 5.32
CA VAL A 61 8.13 30.84 5.28
C VAL A 61 9.09 30.53 4.14
N GLU A 62 9.43 29.26 3.97
CA GLU A 62 10.31 28.83 2.88
C GLU A 62 9.68 29.05 1.50
N ALA A 63 8.41 28.70 1.30
CA ALA A 63 7.68 28.91 0.06
C ALA A 63 7.55 30.40 -0.27
N SER A 64 7.24 31.24 0.73
CA SER A 64 7.17 32.69 0.57
C SER A 64 8.50 33.30 0.10
N ALA A 65 9.62 32.74 0.57
CA ALA A 65 10.97 33.11 0.17
C ALA A 65 11.46 32.47 -1.13
N GLY A 66 10.62 31.66 -1.81
CA GLY A 66 10.97 30.93 -3.04
C GLY A 66 11.94 29.75 -2.83
N ARG A 67 12.10 29.27 -1.58
CA ARG A 67 13.01 28.17 -1.22
C ARG A 67 12.23 26.87 -1.03
N LEU A 68 11.73 26.28 -2.12
CA LEU A 68 11.05 24.99 -2.06
C LEU A 68 12.08 23.87 -1.87
N ARG A 69 11.81 22.93 -0.94
CA ARG A 69 12.68 21.76 -0.67
C ARG A 69 12.59 20.71 -1.77
N GLY A 70 11.42 20.58 -2.42
CA GLY A 70 11.20 19.59 -3.47
C GLY A 70 9.73 19.50 -3.92
N PRO A 71 9.38 18.44 -4.67
CA PRO A 71 8.07 18.31 -5.31
C PRO A 71 6.89 18.06 -4.35
N LEU A 72 7.17 17.80 -3.08
CA LEU A 72 6.16 17.57 -2.04
C LEU A 72 6.18 18.66 -0.97
N HIS A 73 6.76 19.83 -1.27
CA HIS A 73 6.92 20.89 -0.30
C HIS A 73 5.59 21.34 0.31
N GLY A 74 5.48 21.25 1.64
CA GLY A 74 4.30 21.64 2.41
C GLY A 74 3.15 20.64 2.39
N VAL A 75 3.30 19.45 1.74
CA VAL A 75 2.24 18.45 1.62
C VAL A 75 2.28 17.48 2.80
N PRO A 76 1.16 17.29 3.55
CA PRO A 76 1.09 16.35 4.65
C PRO A 76 1.10 14.88 4.21
N VAL A 77 1.82 14.03 4.99
CA VAL A 77 1.94 12.58 4.76
C VAL A 77 1.78 11.79 6.04
N GLY A 78 1.04 10.68 5.97
CA GLY A 78 0.93 9.71 7.05
C GLY A 78 1.93 8.56 6.91
N ILE A 79 2.50 8.08 8.03
CA ILE A 79 3.53 7.06 8.06
C ILE A 79 3.04 5.82 8.81
N LYS A 80 3.00 4.65 8.15
CA LYS A 80 2.64 3.38 8.80
C LYS A 80 3.53 3.10 10.00
N ASP A 81 2.94 2.63 11.10
CA ASP A 81 3.62 2.47 12.39
C ASP A 81 4.54 1.26 12.52
N ILE A 82 5.23 0.92 11.45
CA ILE A 82 6.40 0.03 11.43
C ILE A 82 7.64 0.75 10.87
N MET A 83 7.50 2.01 10.49
CA MET A 83 8.57 2.83 9.92
C MET A 83 9.01 3.85 10.96
N ASP A 84 10.30 3.95 11.18
CA ASP A 84 10.88 4.87 12.14
C ASP A 84 10.71 6.32 11.68
N VAL A 85 10.25 7.15 12.62
CA VAL A 85 10.21 8.61 12.51
C VAL A 85 10.91 9.14 13.74
N ALA A 86 12.02 9.85 13.58
CA ALA A 86 12.82 10.36 14.67
C ALA A 86 11.98 11.14 15.69
N GLY A 87 12.09 10.76 16.96
CA GLY A 87 11.35 11.35 18.07
C GLY A 87 9.94 10.84 18.28
N LEU A 88 9.39 10.00 17.37
CA LEU A 88 8.06 9.41 17.50
C LEU A 88 8.10 7.93 17.88
N PRO A 89 7.04 7.42 18.54
CA PRO A 89 6.90 5.99 18.80
C PRO A 89 6.84 5.18 17.50
N THR A 90 7.53 4.04 17.46
CA THR A 90 7.35 2.99 16.45
C THR A 90 6.94 1.72 17.19
N THR A 91 5.63 1.57 17.40
CA THR A 91 5.07 0.51 18.25
C THR A 91 4.80 -0.78 17.50
N CYS A 92 4.76 -0.73 16.16
CA CYS A 92 4.28 -1.84 15.31
C CYS A 92 2.88 -2.33 15.72
N HIS A 93 2.05 -1.46 16.33
CA HIS A 93 0.73 -1.77 16.88
C HIS A 93 0.78 -2.90 17.93
N SER A 94 1.88 -3.02 18.70
CA SER A 94 2.13 -4.11 19.64
C SER A 94 2.53 -3.60 21.02
N LYS A 95 2.10 -4.31 22.06
CA LYS A 95 2.58 -4.09 23.44
C LYS A 95 4.08 -4.34 23.57
N ILE A 96 4.65 -5.18 22.70
CA ILE A 96 6.09 -5.52 22.67
C ILE A 96 6.95 -4.27 22.50
N LEU A 97 6.56 -3.36 21.63
CA LEU A 97 7.30 -2.14 21.25
C LEU A 97 6.57 -0.84 21.66
N LYS A 98 5.60 -0.90 22.58
CA LYS A 98 4.76 0.27 22.97
C LYS A 98 5.58 1.50 23.40
N ASP A 99 6.73 1.30 23.99
CA ASP A 99 7.62 2.32 24.53
C ASP A 99 8.84 2.60 23.62
N ASN A 100 8.88 1.99 22.41
CA ASN A 100 9.99 2.14 21.47
C ASN A 100 9.87 3.47 20.72
N VAL A 101 10.76 4.44 21.05
CA VAL A 101 10.86 5.72 20.35
C VAL A 101 12.05 5.71 19.41
N ALA A 102 11.81 5.96 18.14
CA ALA A 102 12.85 5.96 17.11
C ALA A 102 13.83 7.12 17.30
N THR A 103 15.13 6.86 17.16
CA THR A 103 16.20 7.87 17.27
C THR A 103 16.58 8.49 15.92
N SER A 104 16.17 7.88 14.83
CA SER A 104 16.42 8.33 13.46
C SER A 104 15.24 8.02 12.55
N ASP A 105 15.10 8.75 11.44
CA ASP A 105 14.13 8.46 10.42
C ASP A 105 14.50 7.18 9.62
N ALA A 106 13.52 6.41 9.26
CA ALA A 106 13.68 5.44 8.17
C ALA A 106 14.05 6.18 6.86
N VAL A 107 14.80 5.52 5.98
CA VAL A 107 15.28 6.16 4.73
C VAL A 107 14.14 6.68 3.88
N CYS A 108 13.03 5.94 3.77
CA CYS A 108 11.83 6.39 3.06
C CYS A 108 11.22 7.66 3.69
N VAL A 109 11.22 7.79 5.01
CA VAL A 109 10.75 8.99 5.73
C VAL A 109 11.68 10.16 5.50
N SER A 110 12.99 9.95 5.63
CA SER A 110 14.01 10.96 5.36
C SER A 110 13.92 11.53 3.94
N LYS A 111 13.69 10.67 2.93
CA LYS A 111 13.48 11.11 1.54
C LYS A 111 12.23 11.98 1.39
N LEU A 112 11.11 11.61 2.02
CA LEU A 112 9.89 12.42 2.00
C LEU A 112 10.09 13.79 2.65
N ARG A 113 10.74 13.85 3.82
CA ARG A 113 11.08 15.12 4.49
C ARG A 113 12.02 15.98 3.64
N SER A 114 13.01 15.36 2.99
CA SER A 114 13.93 16.07 2.09
C SER A 114 13.22 16.62 0.85
N ALA A 115 12.16 15.96 0.38
CA ALA A 115 11.29 16.46 -0.68
C ALA A 115 10.27 17.50 -0.20
N GLY A 116 10.29 17.86 1.09
CA GLY A 116 9.46 18.90 1.70
C GLY A 116 8.12 18.42 2.26
N ALA A 117 7.85 17.09 2.27
CA ALA A 117 6.63 16.56 2.87
C ALA A 117 6.62 16.76 4.41
N ILE A 118 5.43 16.95 4.98
CA ILE A 118 5.21 17.14 6.41
C ILE A 118 4.63 15.87 7.02
N VAL A 119 5.37 15.24 7.93
CA VAL A 119 4.90 14.03 8.63
C VAL A 119 3.84 14.42 9.66
N LEU A 120 2.64 13.82 9.54
CA LEU A 120 1.51 14.01 10.46
C LEU A 120 1.61 13.16 11.73
N GLY A 121 2.19 11.96 11.60
CA GLY A 121 2.24 10.99 12.69
C GLY A 121 2.30 9.56 12.19
N LYS A 122 2.00 8.62 13.11
CA LYS A 122 2.07 7.17 12.92
C LYS A 122 0.69 6.58 12.73
N LEU A 123 0.53 5.80 11.66
CA LEU A 123 -0.75 5.23 11.24
C LEU A 123 -0.95 3.80 11.71
N SER A 124 -2.19 3.46 12.02
CA SER A 124 -2.63 2.13 12.41
C SER A 124 -2.20 1.05 11.42
N THR A 125 -1.80 -0.08 11.94
CA THR A 125 -1.38 -1.25 11.16
C THR A 125 -1.89 -2.53 11.84
N HIS A 126 -1.90 -3.67 11.14
CA HIS A 126 -1.96 -4.95 11.86
C HIS A 126 -0.67 -5.13 12.67
N GLU A 127 -0.76 -5.77 13.82
CA GLU A 127 0.39 -6.01 14.70
C GLU A 127 1.56 -6.63 13.93
N PHE A 128 2.74 -5.98 13.97
CA PHE A 128 3.93 -6.38 13.22
C PHE A 128 3.68 -6.65 11.72
N ALA A 129 2.72 -5.94 11.13
CA ALA A 129 2.30 -6.12 9.73
C ALA A 129 1.71 -7.51 9.41
N ILE A 130 1.36 -8.34 10.39
CA ILE A 130 0.80 -9.69 10.25
C ILE A 130 -0.48 -9.85 11.10
N GLY A 131 -1.29 -10.85 10.80
CA GLY A 131 -2.47 -11.20 11.60
C GLY A 131 -3.76 -10.75 10.96
N GLY A 132 -4.24 -9.59 11.33
CA GLY A 132 -5.54 -9.04 10.96
C GLY A 132 -5.92 -7.92 11.92
N PRO A 133 -7.16 -7.39 11.84
CA PRO A 133 -7.65 -6.44 12.84
C PRO A 133 -7.75 -7.13 14.18
N SER A 134 -7.05 -6.61 15.19
CA SER A 134 -7.02 -7.14 16.55
C SER A 134 -7.73 -6.19 17.51
N PHE A 135 -8.65 -6.73 18.31
CA PHE A 135 -9.40 -5.97 19.33
C PHE A 135 -8.85 -6.20 20.75
N ASP A 136 -7.82 -7.02 20.88
CA ASP A 136 -7.13 -7.38 22.13
C ASP A 136 -5.80 -6.63 22.33
N LEU A 137 -5.57 -5.60 21.52
CA LEU A 137 -4.43 -4.69 21.61
C LEU A 137 -4.84 -3.32 22.20
N PRO A 138 -3.88 -2.50 22.70
CA PRO A 138 -4.20 -1.21 23.32
C PRO A 138 -4.85 -0.20 22.38
N TRP A 139 -4.56 -0.29 21.09
CA TRP A 139 -5.12 0.61 20.07
C TRP A 139 -6.21 -0.13 19.29
N PRO A 140 -7.37 0.50 19.05
CA PRO A 140 -8.43 -0.12 18.26
C PRO A 140 -7.99 -0.25 16.78
N PRO A 141 -8.49 -1.27 16.05
CA PRO A 141 -8.18 -1.41 14.63
C PRO A 141 -8.83 -0.30 13.81
N ALA A 142 -8.15 0.10 12.72
CA ALA A 142 -8.71 1.05 11.76
C ALA A 142 -9.96 0.51 11.09
N ARG A 143 -10.87 1.41 10.67
CA ARG A 143 -12.16 1.11 10.05
C ARG A 143 -12.25 1.66 8.64
N ASN A 144 -13.09 1.02 7.81
CA ASN A 144 -13.27 1.40 6.41
C ASN A 144 -14.11 2.68 6.29
N PRO A 145 -13.62 3.75 5.67
CA PRO A 145 -14.37 4.99 5.55
C PRO A 145 -15.60 4.91 4.62
N TRP A 146 -15.70 3.90 3.76
CA TRP A 146 -16.91 3.65 2.97
C TRP A 146 -18.05 3.09 3.81
N ASN A 147 -17.71 2.28 4.81
CA ASN A 147 -18.62 1.77 5.82
C ASN A 147 -17.81 1.34 7.05
N THR A 148 -17.97 2.05 8.17
CA THR A 148 -17.17 1.83 9.39
C THR A 148 -17.41 0.48 10.07
N ASP A 149 -18.42 -0.27 9.67
CA ASP A 149 -18.61 -1.66 10.10
C ASP A 149 -17.72 -2.64 9.35
N HIS A 150 -17.03 -2.18 8.29
CA HIS A 150 -16.25 -3.04 7.42
C HIS A 150 -14.74 -2.86 7.62
N HIS A 151 -14.01 -3.89 7.22
CA HIS A 151 -12.54 -3.95 7.26
C HIS A 151 -11.93 -3.01 6.20
N PRO A 152 -10.97 -2.14 6.57
CA PRO A 152 -10.32 -1.24 5.60
C PRO A 152 -9.21 -1.92 4.78
N GLY A 153 -9.05 -3.24 4.92
CA GLY A 153 -7.85 -3.92 4.45
C GLY A 153 -6.68 -3.76 5.42
N GLY A 154 -5.58 -4.44 5.10
CA GLY A 154 -4.36 -4.40 5.92
C GLY A 154 -3.19 -5.14 5.25
N SER A 155 -2.03 -5.05 5.87
CA SER A 155 -1.76 -4.52 7.21
C SER A 155 -1.65 -2.99 7.28
N SER A 156 -1.48 -2.24 6.19
CA SER A 156 -1.41 -0.77 6.19
C SER A 156 -2.82 -0.14 6.30
N SER A 157 -3.55 -0.52 7.36
CA SER A 157 -4.97 -0.24 7.53
C SER A 157 -5.27 1.26 7.72
N GLY A 158 -4.52 1.94 8.59
CA GLY A 158 -4.64 3.38 8.81
C GLY A 158 -4.21 4.20 7.58
N SER A 159 -3.22 3.72 6.81
CA SER A 159 -2.80 4.36 5.56
C SER A 159 -3.94 4.34 4.53
N GLY A 160 -4.59 3.18 4.34
CA GLY A 160 -5.73 3.06 3.43
C GLY A 160 -6.92 3.90 3.87
N ALA A 161 -7.33 3.75 5.13
CA ALA A 161 -8.48 4.46 5.69
C ALA A 161 -8.28 5.99 5.66
N GLY A 162 -7.12 6.48 6.08
CA GLY A 162 -6.84 7.91 6.14
C GLY A 162 -6.80 8.59 4.77
N VAL A 163 -6.16 7.95 3.77
CA VAL A 163 -6.13 8.46 2.39
C VAL A 163 -7.54 8.49 1.80
N ALA A 164 -8.31 7.42 1.95
CA ALA A 164 -9.67 7.35 1.41
C ALA A 164 -10.63 8.34 2.08
N ALA A 165 -10.46 8.59 3.39
CA ALA A 165 -11.27 9.55 4.13
C ALA A 165 -10.86 11.02 3.89
N GLY A 166 -9.78 11.28 3.14
CA GLY A 166 -9.26 12.63 2.94
C GLY A 166 -8.63 13.25 4.19
N LEU A 167 -8.12 12.43 5.11
CA LEU A 167 -7.34 12.94 6.25
C LEU A 167 -5.95 13.44 5.81
N PHE A 168 -5.46 12.94 4.72
CA PHE A 168 -4.25 13.34 4.00
C PHE A 168 -4.30 12.77 2.58
N ALA A 169 -3.54 13.40 1.66
CA ALA A 169 -3.55 12.99 0.26
C ALA A 169 -2.71 11.74 -0.03
N MET A 170 -1.68 11.47 0.80
CA MET A 170 -0.71 10.41 0.61
C MET A 170 -0.25 9.79 1.93
N ALA A 171 0.10 8.51 1.89
CA ALA A 171 0.65 7.77 3.02
C ALA A 171 1.69 6.74 2.57
N LEU A 172 2.57 6.33 3.49
CA LEU A 172 3.41 5.15 3.33
C LEU A 172 2.74 3.90 3.88
N GLY A 173 2.89 2.80 3.15
CA GLY A 173 2.56 1.46 3.58
C GLY A 173 3.69 0.48 3.34
N SER A 174 3.55 -0.76 3.81
CA SER A 174 4.44 -1.88 3.50
C SER A 174 3.64 -3.04 2.91
N ASP A 175 4.30 -3.90 2.10
CA ASP A 175 3.65 -4.99 1.39
C ASP A 175 4.54 -6.23 1.37
N THR A 176 4.14 -7.27 2.11
CA THR A 176 4.83 -8.55 2.22
C THR A 176 4.01 -9.70 1.61
N GLY A 177 2.70 -9.54 1.57
CA GLY A 177 1.74 -10.48 0.97
C GLY A 177 0.52 -9.74 0.40
N GLY A 178 0.64 -8.41 0.19
CA GLY A 178 -0.44 -7.57 -0.30
C GLY A 178 -0.78 -6.37 0.58
N SER A 179 0.04 -6.04 1.59
CA SER A 179 -0.38 -5.10 2.64
C SER A 179 -0.38 -3.62 2.27
N VAL A 180 0.01 -3.22 1.07
CA VAL A 180 -0.29 -1.92 0.42
C VAL A 180 -1.54 -2.08 -0.45
N ARG A 181 -1.57 -3.13 -1.25
CA ARG A 181 -2.60 -3.39 -2.27
C ARG A 181 -3.94 -3.83 -1.67
N ASN A 182 -3.94 -4.54 -0.54
CA ASN A 182 -5.18 -4.94 0.15
C ASN A 182 -5.96 -3.71 0.66
N PRO A 183 -5.36 -2.80 1.47
CA PRO A 183 -6.10 -1.60 1.86
C PRO A 183 -6.40 -0.67 0.68
N ALA A 184 -5.57 -0.64 -0.37
CA ALA A 184 -5.94 0.08 -1.59
C ALA A 184 -7.21 -0.50 -2.23
N SER A 185 -7.35 -1.82 -2.27
CA SER A 185 -8.54 -2.52 -2.75
C SER A 185 -9.78 -2.22 -1.91
N CYS A 186 -9.67 -2.36 -0.58
CA CYS A 186 -10.80 -2.22 0.34
C CYS A 186 -11.26 -0.77 0.51
N CYS A 187 -10.36 0.19 0.38
CA CYS A 187 -10.64 1.61 0.57
C CYS A 187 -10.79 2.39 -0.74
N GLY A 188 -10.62 1.74 -1.91
CA GLY A 188 -10.82 2.36 -3.21
C GLY A 188 -9.79 3.45 -3.55
N ILE A 189 -8.54 3.25 -3.16
CA ILE A 189 -7.42 4.15 -3.43
C ILE A 189 -6.39 3.47 -4.34
N VAL A 190 -5.32 4.16 -4.68
CA VAL A 190 -4.19 3.65 -5.46
C VAL A 190 -3.07 3.23 -4.51
N GLY A 191 -2.61 1.98 -4.64
CA GLY A 191 -1.46 1.48 -3.88
C GLY A 191 -0.54 0.65 -4.75
N ILE A 192 0.73 1.03 -4.86
CA ILE A 192 1.73 0.26 -5.57
C ILE A 192 2.68 -0.44 -4.59
N LYS A 193 2.90 -1.72 -4.83
CA LYS A 193 4.07 -2.46 -4.38
C LYS A 193 5.10 -2.37 -5.50
N PRO A 194 6.17 -1.56 -5.37
CA PRO A 194 7.17 -1.42 -6.42
C PRO A 194 7.98 -2.70 -6.61
N THR A 195 8.88 -2.72 -7.56
CA THR A 195 9.87 -3.79 -7.73
C THR A 195 10.67 -3.98 -6.43
N TYR A 196 10.94 -5.23 -6.08
CA TYR A 196 11.75 -5.55 -4.90
C TYR A 196 13.10 -4.85 -4.95
N GLY A 197 13.46 -4.17 -3.85
CA GLY A 197 14.70 -3.42 -3.73
C GLY A 197 14.71 -2.02 -4.37
N LEU A 198 13.62 -1.58 -5.01
CA LEU A 198 13.54 -0.22 -5.58
C LEU A 198 13.44 0.87 -4.50
N VAL A 199 12.77 0.59 -3.39
CA VAL A 199 12.65 1.47 -2.22
C VAL A 199 13.34 0.84 -1.03
N SER A 200 14.20 1.60 -0.36
CA SER A 200 14.92 1.13 0.83
C SER A 200 13.98 0.78 1.98
N ARG A 201 14.28 -0.30 2.70
CA ARG A 201 13.58 -0.78 3.89
C ARG A 201 14.37 -0.48 5.19
N ARG A 202 15.48 0.24 5.11
CA ARG A 202 16.26 0.61 6.29
C ARG A 202 15.46 1.53 7.21
N GLY A 203 15.35 1.15 8.50
CA GLY A 203 14.50 1.81 9.49
C GLY A 203 13.02 1.40 9.40
N VAL A 204 12.71 0.31 8.68
CA VAL A 204 11.39 -0.30 8.65
C VAL A 204 11.45 -1.62 9.41
N PHE A 205 10.56 -1.83 10.38
CA PHE A 205 10.50 -3.09 11.13
C PHE A 205 10.13 -4.23 10.17
N PRO A 206 10.96 -5.30 10.08
CA PRO A 206 10.76 -6.35 9.10
C PRO A 206 9.66 -7.32 9.50
N LEU A 207 8.91 -7.83 8.51
CA LEU A 207 8.06 -9.00 8.65
C LEU A 207 8.70 -10.23 7.99
N ALA A 208 9.14 -10.09 6.75
CA ALA A 208 9.86 -11.14 6.02
C ALA A 208 10.87 -10.49 5.06
N PHE A 209 12.17 -10.63 5.36
CA PHE A 209 13.27 -9.91 4.70
C PHE A 209 13.26 -10.01 3.18
N THR A 210 12.89 -11.20 2.66
CA THR A 210 12.94 -11.48 1.22
C THR A 210 11.65 -11.13 0.49
N LEU A 211 10.60 -10.70 1.21
CA LEU A 211 9.28 -10.38 0.67
C LEU A 211 8.82 -8.94 0.93
N ASP A 212 9.45 -8.24 1.88
CA ASP A 212 9.04 -6.91 2.31
C ASP A 212 9.30 -5.84 1.26
N HIS A 213 8.31 -4.98 1.06
CA HIS A 213 8.37 -3.79 0.22
C HIS A 213 7.79 -2.59 0.97
N VAL A 214 8.27 -1.40 0.63
CA VAL A 214 7.66 -0.12 1.02
C VAL A 214 6.99 0.46 -0.22
N GLY A 215 5.76 0.95 -0.07
CA GLY A 215 5.01 1.50 -1.20
C GLY A 215 4.13 2.69 -0.85
N PRO A 216 3.97 3.64 -1.80
CA PRO A 216 3.05 4.75 -1.67
C PRO A 216 1.59 4.32 -1.77
N MET A 217 0.74 5.02 -1.02
CA MET A 217 -0.71 4.89 -1.02
C MET A 217 -1.32 6.29 -1.16
N THR A 218 -2.13 6.50 -2.19
CA THR A 218 -2.64 7.82 -2.58
C THR A 218 -4.04 7.72 -3.18
N ARG A 219 -4.73 8.85 -3.35
CA ARG A 219 -6.03 8.83 -4.03
C ARG A 219 -5.92 8.71 -5.54
N THR A 220 -4.85 9.23 -6.15
CA THR A 220 -4.69 9.27 -7.60
C THR A 220 -3.42 8.56 -8.06
N VAL A 221 -3.43 8.08 -9.30
CA VAL A 221 -2.26 7.48 -9.95
C VAL A 221 -1.12 8.49 -10.07
N ALA A 222 -1.43 9.74 -10.36
CA ALA A 222 -0.42 10.79 -10.51
C ALA A 222 0.32 11.08 -9.20
N ASP A 223 -0.39 11.15 -8.07
CA ASP A 223 0.23 11.34 -6.76
C ASP A 223 1.06 10.11 -6.35
N ASN A 224 0.60 8.91 -6.73
CA ASN A 224 1.32 7.67 -6.45
C ASN A 224 2.65 7.60 -7.21
N ALA A 225 2.64 7.97 -8.49
CA ALA A 225 3.83 8.06 -9.32
C ALA A 225 4.83 9.10 -8.78
N LEU A 226 4.34 10.30 -8.41
CA LEU A 226 5.14 11.37 -7.83
C LEU A 226 5.79 10.94 -6.49
N MET A 227 5.02 10.29 -5.63
CA MET A 227 5.52 9.82 -4.34
C MET A 227 6.56 8.69 -4.53
N LEU A 228 6.33 7.75 -5.46
CA LEU A 228 7.31 6.71 -5.77
C LEU A 228 8.61 7.30 -6.35
N GLU A 229 8.53 8.35 -7.15
CA GLU A 229 9.69 9.06 -7.69
C GLU A 229 10.60 9.59 -6.58
N VAL A 230 10.01 10.14 -5.51
CA VAL A 230 10.75 10.60 -4.33
C VAL A 230 11.36 9.43 -3.53
N LEU A 231 10.65 8.31 -3.41
CA LEU A 231 11.06 7.17 -2.60
C LEU A 231 12.11 6.28 -3.25
N ALA A 232 12.07 6.15 -4.59
CA ALA A 232 12.93 5.25 -5.34
C ALA A 232 14.42 5.62 -5.24
N GLY A 233 15.26 4.61 -5.40
CA GLY A 233 16.71 4.76 -5.51
C GLY A 233 17.49 3.92 -4.52
N HIS A 234 18.76 3.67 -4.90
CA HIS A 234 19.67 2.79 -4.18
C HIS A 234 20.03 3.30 -2.79
N ASP A 235 20.04 2.39 -1.83
CA ASP A 235 20.54 2.60 -0.48
C ASP A 235 21.58 1.50 -0.16
N PRO A 236 22.88 1.85 -0.07
CA PRO A 236 23.92 0.86 0.25
C PRO A 236 23.78 0.27 1.66
N GLY A 237 22.97 0.88 2.53
CA GLY A 237 22.68 0.38 3.88
C GLY A 237 21.52 -0.65 3.93
N ASP A 238 20.79 -0.88 2.84
CA ASP A 238 19.82 -1.97 2.69
C ASP A 238 20.36 -3.02 1.73
N PRO A 239 20.76 -4.22 2.22
CA PRO A 239 21.31 -5.28 1.37
C PRO A 239 20.38 -5.75 0.24
N GLY A 240 19.10 -5.50 0.37
CA GLY A 240 18.10 -5.81 -0.67
C GLY A 240 17.88 -4.70 -1.68
N SER A 241 18.51 -3.53 -1.49
CA SER A 241 18.33 -2.40 -2.39
C SER A 241 19.08 -2.58 -3.70
N VAL A 242 18.44 -2.23 -4.81
CA VAL A 242 18.98 -2.41 -6.17
C VAL A 242 19.39 -1.05 -6.75
N ALA A 243 20.59 -1.01 -7.35
CA ALA A 243 21.07 0.16 -8.06
C ALA A 243 20.40 0.23 -9.43
N VAL A 244 19.47 1.17 -9.60
CA VAL A 244 18.78 1.43 -10.84
C VAL A 244 18.86 2.90 -11.21
N VAL A 245 18.75 3.21 -12.51
CA VAL A 245 18.66 4.59 -12.96
C VAL A 245 17.36 5.20 -12.45
N HIS A 246 17.46 6.34 -11.79
CA HIS A 246 16.28 7.08 -11.33
C HIS A 246 15.38 7.42 -12.50
N ARG A 247 14.09 7.09 -12.38
CA ARG A 247 13.08 7.34 -13.40
C ARG A 247 12.08 8.36 -12.88
N ARG A 248 11.59 9.21 -13.78
CA ARG A 248 10.47 10.11 -13.54
C ARG A 248 9.18 9.39 -13.91
N TYR A 249 8.54 8.79 -12.91
CA TYR A 249 7.33 7.98 -13.12
C TYR A 249 6.10 8.82 -13.48
N ALA A 250 6.09 10.10 -13.07
CA ALA A 250 5.02 11.03 -13.43
C ALA A 250 5.11 11.51 -14.90
N GLU A 251 6.29 11.40 -15.53
CA GLU A 251 6.45 11.72 -16.95
C GLU A 251 5.84 10.60 -17.80
N GLY A 252 4.92 10.95 -18.69
CA GLY A 252 4.29 9.99 -19.59
C GLY A 252 2.99 9.37 -19.10
N LEU A 253 2.45 9.80 -17.98
CA LEU A 253 1.14 9.35 -17.47
C LEU A 253 -0.01 9.61 -18.46
N GLU A 254 0.08 10.68 -19.24
CA GLU A 254 -0.94 11.06 -20.22
C GLU A 254 -0.70 10.45 -21.62
N ARG A 255 0.32 9.59 -21.78
CA ARG A 255 0.53 8.84 -23.04
C ARG A 255 -0.64 7.88 -23.23
N ASP A 256 -1.04 7.68 -24.48
CA ASP A 256 -2.02 6.66 -24.83
C ASP A 256 -1.46 5.23 -24.61
N ILE A 257 -2.36 4.26 -24.52
CA ILE A 257 -2.02 2.85 -24.33
C ILE A 257 -2.20 2.01 -25.60
N ARG A 258 -2.35 2.65 -26.75
CA ARG A 258 -2.54 1.95 -28.03
C ARG A 258 -1.38 1.03 -28.33
N GLY A 259 -1.71 -0.22 -28.67
CA GLY A 259 -0.74 -1.27 -28.96
C GLY A 259 -0.04 -1.85 -27.74
N LEU A 260 -0.30 -1.36 -26.52
CA LEU A 260 0.17 -2.05 -25.31
C LEU A 260 -0.56 -3.38 -25.15
N ARG A 261 0.20 -4.45 -24.88
CA ARG A 261 -0.30 -5.81 -24.71
C ARG A 261 -0.61 -6.04 -23.25
N VAL A 262 -1.88 -6.32 -22.93
CA VAL A 262 -2.36 -6.61 -21.57
C VAL A 262 -2.73 -8.08 -21.46
N GLY A 263 -2.05 -8.82 -20.59
CA GLY A 263 -2.32 -10.22 -20.30
C GLY A 263 -3.34 -10.36 -19.16
N PHE A 264 -4.54 -10.85 -19.44
CA PHE A 264 -5.56 -11.04 -18.43
C PHE A 264 -5.46 -12.44 -17.80
N ILE A 265 -5.24 -12.51 -16.49
CA ILE A 265 -5.11 -13.77 -15.75
C ILE A 265 -6.48 -14.15 -15.18
N ARG A 266 -7.38 -14.68 -16.05
CA ARG A 266 -8.78 -15.00 -15.68
C ARG A 266 -8.86 -16.16 -14.71
N HIS A 267 -8.06 -17.23 -14.90
CA HIS A 267 -8.14 -18.44 -14.08
C HIS A 267 -7.93 -18.16 -12.58
N PHE A 268 -7.23 -17.09 -12.20
CA PHE A 268 -7.06 -16.73 -10.80
C PHE A 268 -8.40 -16.48 -10.08
N HIS A 269 -9.36 -15.83 -10.76
CA HIS A 269 -10.64 -15.45 -10.18
C HIS A 269 -11.84 -16.26 -10.71
N GLU A 270 -11.64 -17.10 -11.71
CA GLU A 270 -12.69 -17.98 -12.24
C GLU A 270 -12.51 -19.43 -11.81
N VAL A 271 -11.26 -19.90 -11.69
CA VAL A 271 -10.93 -21.32 -11.48
C VAL A 271 -10.23 -21.55 -10.15
N ASP A 272 -9.08 -20.88 -9.91
CA ASP A 272 -8.25 -21.12 -8.72
C ASP A 272 -8.99 -20.70 -7.44
N MET A 273 -9.68 -19.57 -7.52
CA MET A 273 -10.39 -18.98 -6.38
C MET A 273 -11.60 -18.16 -6.89
N PRO A 274 -12.73 -18.80 -7.23
CA PRO A 274 -13.89 -18.12 -7.79
C PRO A 274 -14.28 -16.87 -6.99
N ALA A 275 -14.26 -15.71 -7.66
CA ALA A 275 -14.51 -14.42 -7.04
C ALA A 275 -16.03 -14.15 -6.94
N ASP A 276 -16.36 -13.12 -6.13
CA ASP A 276 -17.70 -12.55 -6.15
C ASP A 276 -18.08 -12.12 -7.58
N PRO A 277 -19.31 -12.39 -8.05
CA PRO A 277 -19.74 -12.01 -9.39
C PRO A 277 -19.56 -10.53 -9.73
N GLU A 278 -19.71 -9.62 -8.74
CA GLU A 278 -19.47 -8.19 -8.95
C GLU A 278 -17.98 -7.89 -9.21
N VAL A 279 -17.08 -8.62 -8.56
CA VAL A 279 -15.62 -8.51 -8.81
C VAL A 279 -15.29 -8.99 -10.22
N THR A 280 -15.82 -10.16 -10.62
CA THR A 280 -15.63 -10.69 -11.98
C THR A 280 -16.14 -9.70 -13.04
N ALA A 281 -17.34 -9.18 -12.86
CA ALA A 281 -17.93 -8.18 -13.77
C ALA A 281 -17.10 -6.88 -13.85
N ALA A 282 -16.56 -6.43 -12.72
CA ALA A 282 -15.69 -5.24 -12.67
C ALA A 282 -14.38 -5.46 -13.44
N LEU A 283 -13.75 -6.63 -13.28
CA LEU A 283 -12.51 -6.98 -14.01
C LEU A 283 -12.75 -7.05 -15.53
N GLU A 284 -13.87 -7.64 -15.97
CA GLU A 284 -14.26 -7.65 -17.37
C GLU A 284 -14.52 -6.25 -17.92
N HIS A 285 -15.10 -5.38 -17.09
CA HIS A 285 -15.30 -3.98 -17.46
C HIS A 285 -13.97 -3.24 -17.64
N VAL A 286 -13.01 -3.45 -16.73
CA VAL A 286 -11.65 -2.91 -16.88
C VAL A 286 -11.01 -3.38 -18.18
N ALA A 287 -11.00 -4.69 -18.44
CA ALA A 287 -10.41 -5.27 -19.64
C ALA A 287 -11.00 -4.67 -20.93
N ARG A 288 -12.34 -4.60 -21.02
CA ARG A 288 -13.05 -4.00 -22.16
C ARG A 288 -12.73 -2.51 -22.32
N THR A 289 -12.64 -1.77 -21.24
CA THR A 289 -12.32 -0.34 -21.29
C THR A 289 -10.89 -0.13 -21.81
N LEU A 290 -9.92 -0.92 -21.36
CA LEU A 290 -8.55 -0.85 -21.88
C LEU A 290 -8.49 -1.19 -23.40
N GLN A 291 -9.32 -2.14 -23.85
CA GLN A 291 -9.44 -2.43 -25.29
C GLN A 291 -10.00 -1.22 -26.07
N LEU A 292 -11.00 -0.53 -25.54
CA LEU A 292 -11.56 0.68 -26.15
C LEU A 292 -10.55 1.84 -26.19
N GLU A 293 -9.65 1.91 -25.20
CA GLU A 293 -8.52 2.85 -25.18
C GLU A 293 -7.36 2.39 -26.09
N GLY A 294 -7.49 1.26 -26.80
CA GLY A 294 -6.58 0.77 -27.85
C GLY A 294 -5.54 -0.25 -27.39
N ALA A 295 -5.61 -0.77 -26.16
CA ALA A 295 -4.75 -1.87 -25.73
C ALA A 295 -5.18 -3.21 -26.33
N GLU A 296 -4.23 -4.12 -26.53
CA GLU A 296 -4.45 -5.50 -26.97
C GLU A 296 -4.59 -6.40 -25.74
N VAL A 297 -5.82 -6.80 -25.40
CA VAL A 297 -6.07 -7.69 -24.24
C VAL A 297 -6.17 -9.14 -24.69
N ARG A 298 -5.40 -10.03 -24.04
CA ARG A 298 -5.45 -11.48 -24.27
C ARG A 298 -5.31 -12.24 -22.96
N ASP A 299 -5.78 -13.48 -22.94
CA ASP A 299 -5.67 -14.35 -21.78
C ASP A 299 -4.22 -14.85 -21.61
N ILE A 300 -3.78 -14.89 -20.35
CA ILE A 300 -2.48 -15.41 -19.93
C ILE A 300 -2.69 -16.41 -18.80
N HIS A 301 -1.89 -17.47 -18.79
CA HIS A 301 -1.87 -18.45 -17.72
C HIS A 301 -0.56 -18.37 -16.92
N LEU A 302 -0.69 -18.41 -15.61
CA LEU A 302 0.40 -18.53 -14.63
C LEU A 302 0.21 -19.82 -13.80
N PRO A 303 1.21 -20.24 -13.01
CA PRO A 303 1.01 -21.23 -11.95
C PRO A 303 -0.15 -20.85 -11.02
N THR A 304 -0.75 -21.82 -10.34
CA THR A 304 -1.95 -21.60 -9.54
C THR A 304 -1.73 -20.74 -8.31
N LEU A 305 -2.76 -20.03 -7.85
CA LEU A 305 -2.72 -19.27 -6.60
C LEU A 305 -2.37 -20.15 -5.39
N VAL A 306 -2.70 -21.44 -5.43
CA VAL A 306 -2.36 -22.40 -4.37
C VAL A 306 -0.85 -22.59 -4.27
N GLU A 307 -0.15 -22.69 -5.40
CA GLU A 307 1.32 -22.83 -5.43
C GLU A 307 2.02 -21.59 -4.90
N PHE A 308 1.63 -20.40 -5.39
CA PHE A 308 2.15 -19.14 -4.87
C PHE A 308 1.87 -18.99 -3.37
N GLY A 309 0.66 -19.33 -2.93
CA GLY A 309 0.25 -19.26 -1.54
C GLY A 309 1.05 -20.18 -0.62
N ALA A 310 1.34 -21.40 -1.08
CA ALA A 310 2.14 -22.36 -0.33
C ALA A 310 3.59 -21.87 -0.13
N VAL A 311 4.24 -21.41 -1.19
CA VAL A 311 5.60 -20.85 -1.14
C VAL A 311 5.65 -19.60 -0.24
N ASN A 312 4.70 -18.69 -0.40
CA ASN A 312 4.62 -17.49 0.45
C ASN A 312 4.49 -17.84 1.93
N ARG A 313 3.61 -18.78 2.27
CA ARG A 313 3.35 -19.17 3.66
C ARG A 313 4.61 -19.67 4.33
N VAL A 314 5.37 -20.56 3.68
CA VAL A 314 6.61 -21.11 4.24
C VAL A 314 7.64 -20.02 4.44
N ILE A 315 7.90 -19.19 3.41
CA ILE A 315 8.92 -18.14 3.49
C ILE A 315 8.54 -17.09 4.54
N LEU A 316 7.33 -16.52 4.45
CA LEU A 316 6.89 -15.44 5.34
C LEU A 316 6.88 -15.88 6.80
N GLN A 317 6.32 -17.05 7.11
CA GLN A 317 6.21 -17.49 8.50
C GLN A 317 7.56 -17.92 9.08
N SER A 318 8.45 -18.53 8.28
CA SER A 318 9.80 -18.86 8.73
C SER A 318 10.63 -17.62 9.04
N GLU A 319 10.58 -16.60 8.18
CA GLU A 319 11.30 -15.35 8.37
C GLU A 319 10.71 -14.53 9.54
N ALA A 320 9.36 -14.47 9.67
CA ALA A 320 8.70 -13.86 10.81
C ALA A 320 9.06 -14.56 12.13
N TRP A 321 9.09 -15.90 12.15
CA TRP A 321 9.52 -16.65 13.32
C TRP A 321 10.95 -16.33 13.71
N ALA A 322 11.87 -16.24 12.75
CA ALA A 322 13.27 -15.91 13.02
C ALA A 322 13.43 -14.54 13.73
N ILE A 323 12.55 -13.57 13.41
CA ILE A 323 12.54 -12.25 14.04
C ILE A 323 11.94 -12.30 15.45
N HIS A 324 10.79 -12.98 15.61
CA HIS A 324 9.95 -12.89 16.80
C HIS A 324 10.19 -13.97 17.84
N ALA A 325 10.95 -15.03 17.53
CA ALA A 325 11.15 -16.19 18.41
C ALA A 325 11.63 -15.83 19.83
N PRO A 326 12.55 -14.88 20.05
CA PRO A 326 12.95 -14.48 21.41
C PRO A 326 11.78 -13.95 22.21
N TRP A 327 11.03 -12.97 21.70
CA TRP A 327 9.91 -12.36 22.40
C TRP A 327 8.72 -13.33 22.62
N LEU A 328 8.47 -14.21 21.65
CA LEU A 328 7.42 -15.22 21.78
C LEU A 328 7.73 -16.30 22.82
N ARG A 329 9.00 -16.57 23.12
CA ARG A 329 9.43 -17.46 24.21
C ARG A 329 9.32 -16.80 25.58
N GLU A 330 9.66 -15.50 25.66
CA GLU A 330 9.76 -14.77 26.92
C GLU A 330 8.41 -14.20 27.37
N ARG A 331 7.67 -13.58 26.44
CA ARG A 331 6.42 -12.86 26.75
C ARG A 331 5.33 -13.00 25.66
N PRO A 332 4.88 -14.24 25.38
CA PRO A 332 3.87 -14.48 24.34
C PRO A 332 2.53 -13.81 24.62
N GLY A 333 2.23 -13.47 25.88
CA GLY A 333 1.00 -12.78 26.27
C GLY A 333 0.93 -11.30 25.89
N ASP A 334 2.07 -10.69 25.47
CA ASP A 334 2.11 -9.31 25.02
C ASP A 334 1.77 -9.17 23.53
N TYR A 335 1.66 -10.27 22.81
CA TYR A 335 1.13 -10.30 21.45
C TYR A 335 -0.39 -10.41 21.43
N GLY A 336 -1.02 -9.79 20.45
CA GLY A 336 -2.40 -10.09 20.10
C GLY A 336 -2.54 -11.52 19.57
N GLN A 337 -3.69 -12.11 19.79
CA GLN A 337 -3.93 -13.53 19.50
C GLN A 337 -3.69 -13.87 18.02
N LEU A 338 -4.10 -12.99 17.10
CA LEU A 338 -3.99 -13.25 15.66
C LEU A 338 -2.53 -13.27 15.18
N ALA A 339 -1.72 -12.28 15.55
CA ALA A 339 -0.31 -12.20 15.16
C ALA A 339 0.46 -13.35 15.81
N ARG A 340 0.26 -13.59 17.11
CA ARG A 340 0.89 -14.70 17.83
C ARG A 340 0.66 -16.04 17.13
N ARG A 341 -0.60 -16.37 16.81
CA ARG A 341 -0.95 -17.63 16.12
C ARG A 341 -0.25 -17.78 14.78
N ARG A 342 -0.20 -16.72 13.98
CA ARG A 342 0.38 -16.75 12.63
C ARG A 342 1.91 -16.83 12.65
N ILE A 343 2.56 -16.12 13.57
CA ILE A 343 4.02 -16.15 13.69
C ILE A 343 4.50 -17.50 14.26
N LEU A 344 3.79 -18.04 15.29
CA LEU A 344 4.11 -19.33 15.89
C LEU A 344 4.10 -20.49 14.88
N ALA A 345 3.30 -20.41 13.83
CA ALA A 345 3.29 -21.43 12.77
C ALA A 345 4.65 -21.61 12.11
N GLY A 346 5.48 -20.55 12.07
CA GLY A 346 6.84 -20.60 11.52
C GLY A 346 7.79 -21.51 12.29
N ALA A 347 7.53 -21.76 13.58
CA ALA A 347 8.33 -22.67 14.40
C ALA A 347 8.28 -24.14 13.94
N PHE A 348 7.28 -24.49 13.12
CA PHE A 348 7.05 -25.87 12.66
C PHE A 348 7.60 -26.14 11.26
N PHE A 349 8.09 -25.14 10.56
CA PHE A 349 8.79 -25.33 9.29
C PHE A 349 10.26 -25.69 9.52
N SER A 350 10.72 -26.73 8.84
CA SER A 350 12.12 -27.13 8.84
C SER A 350 12.96 -26.24 7.92
N ALA A 351 14.29 -26.27 8.10
CA ALA A 351 15.21 -25.65 7.15
C ALA A 351 15.04 -26.24 5.74
N GLY A 352 14.70 -27.54 5.63
CA GLY A 352 14.41 -28.21 4.37
C GLY A 352 13.18 -27.60 3.66
N ASP A 353 12.09 -27.34 4.39
CA ASP A 353 10.89 -26.71 3.83
C ASP A 353 11.20 -25.32 3.28
N TYR A 354 11.96 -24.52 4.03
CA TYR A 354 12.37 -23.18 3.61
C TYR A 354 13.25 -23.22 2.34
N VAL A 355 14.23 -24.13 2.27
CA VAL A 355 15.08 -24.29 1.09
C VAL A 355 14.25 -24.72 -0.13
N GLN A 356 13.32 -25.66 0.03
CA GLN A 356 12.45 -26.07 -1.08
C GLN A 356 11.52 -24.94 -1.53
N ALA A 357 10.98 -24.17 -0.60
CA ALA A 357 10.18 -23.00 -0.91
C ALA A 357 10.99 -21.94 -1.71
N GLN A 358 12.25 -21.68 -1.33
CA GLN A 358 13.12 -20.76 -2.07
C GLN A 358 13.46 -21.30 -3.49
N ARG A 359 13.68 -22.61 -3.65
CA ARG A 359 13.89 -23.23 -4.97
C ARG A 359 12.64 -23.08 -5.85
N ARG A 360 11.44 -23.40 -5.30
CA ARG A 360 10.17 -23.24 -6.04
C ARG A 360 9.90 -21.79 -6.39
N ARG A 361 10.29 -20.87 -5.51
CA ARG A 361 10.22 -19.42 -5.78
C ARG A 361 10.92 -19.03 -7.09
N LEU A 362 12.11 -19.56 -7.36
CA LEU A 362 12.85 -19.25 -8.60
C LEU A 362 12.10 -19.73 -9.86
N GLU A 363 11.45 -20.88 -9.79
CA GLU A 363 10.61 -21.39 -10.89
C GLU A 363 9.37 -20.50 -11.11
N LEU A 364 8.74 -20.02 -10.02
CA LEU A 364 7.60 -19.10 -10.09
C LEU A 364 8.01 -17.73 -10.65
N ILE A 365 9.21 -17.23 -10.31
CA ILE A 365 9.76 -16.01 -10.91
C ILE A 365 9.90 -16.21 -12.42
N ALA A 366 10.55 -17.28 -12.87
CA ALA A 366 10.74 -17.56 -14.28
C ALA A 366 9.40 -17.68 -15.05
N ALA A 367 8.37 -18.24 -14.44
CA ALA A 367 7.04 -18.33 -15.05
C ALA A 367 6.39 -16.96 -15.26
N VAL A 368 6.51 -16.05 -14.27
CA VAL A 368 5.97 -14.68 -14.39
C VAL A 368 6.81 -13.86 -15.38
N ASP A 369 8.14 -14.00 -15.37
CA ASP A 369 9.03 -13.36 -16.35
C ASP A 369 8.69 -13.81 -17.78
N ALA A 370 8.44 -15.10 -18.01
CA ALA A 370 8.05 -15.63 -19.32
C ALA A 370 6.73 -15.03 -19.79
N ALA A 371 5.71 -14.99 -18.93
CA ALA A 371 4.42 -14.37 -19.24
C ALA A 371 4.57 -12.87 -19.58
N LEU A 372 5.36 -12.13 -18.80
CA LEU A 372 5.67 -10.72 -19.07
C LEU A 372 6.59 -10.53 -20.29
N GLY A 373 7.26 -11.57 -20.77
CA GLY A 373 7.93 -11.57 -22.08
C GLY A 373 6.96 -11.44 -23.25
N GLU A 374 5.74 -11.98 -23.08
CA GLU A 374 4.70 -11.96 -24.11
C GLU A 374 3.84 -10.69 -24.09
N VAL A 375 3.67 -10.04 -22.94
CA VAL A 375 2.83 -8.85 -22.73
C VAL A 375 3.60 -7.75 -22.01
N ASP A 376 3.04 -6.56 -21.99
CA ASP A 376 3.67 -5.40 -21.36
C ASP A 376 3.19 -5.21 -19.92
N VAL A 377 1.93 -5.62 -19.62
CA VAL A 377 1.30 -5.55 -18.31
C VAL A 377 0.38 -6.75 -18.13
N LEU A 378 0.34 -7.34 -16.91
CA LEU A 378 -0.68 -8.30 -16.53
C LEU A 378 -1.82 -7.60 -15.80
N LEU A 379 -3.04 -8.09 -15.99
CA LEU A 379 -4.27 -7.68 -15.30
C LEU A 379 -4.84 -8.88 -14.54
N CYS A 380 -5.20 -8.70 -13.28
CA CYS A 380 -5.90 -9.72 -12.49
C CYS A 380 -6.70 -9.11 -11.34
N ALA A 381 -7.42 -9.94 -10.60
CA ALA A 381 -8.02 -9.56 -9.33
C ALA A 381 -6.95 -9.16 -8.31
N SER A 382 -7.24 -8.17 -7.46
CA SER A 382 -6.48 -7.93 -6.23
C SER A 382 -7.12 -8.68 -5.05
N SER A 383 -8.40 -8.48 -4.81
CA SER A 383 -9.23 -9.21 -3.86
C SER A 383 -10.32 -9.95 -4.60
N MET A 384 -10.75 -11.12 -4.10
CA MET A 384 -11.83 -11.90 -4.70
C MET A 384 -13.21 -11.51 -4.17
N ASP A 385 -13.26 -10.76 -3.08
CA ASP A 385 -14.50 -10.30 -2.43
C ASP A 385 -14.41 -8.80 -2.14
N PRO A 386 -15.55 -8.08 -2.03
CA PRO A 386 -15.61 -6.78 -1.36
C PRO A 386 -15.15 -6.88 0.10
N ALA A 387 -14.88 -5.73 0.74
CA ALA A 387 -14.48 -5.69 2.14
C ALA A 387 -15.56 -6.33 3.04
N CYS A 388 -15.16 -7.27 3.92
CA CYS A 388 -16.07 -7.92 4.86
C CYS A 388 -16.31 -7.06 6.11
N ARG A 389 -17.28 -7.45 6.94
CA ARG A 389 -17.48 -6.85 8.26
C ARG A 389 -16.26 -7.10 9.15
N ILE A 390 -15.83 -6.06 9.87
CA ILE A 390 -14.64 -6.11 10.71
C ILE A 390 -14.88 -6.89 12.02
N ASP A 391 -16.12 -6.95 12.46
CA ASP A 391 -16.55 -7.62 13.71
C ASP A 391 -16.85 -9.11 13.52
N ASN A 392 -16.67 -9.65 12.32
CA ASN A 392 -16.77 -11.08 12.02
C ASN A 392 -15.38 -11.70 11.73
N PRO A 393 -14.70 -12.28 12.75
CA PRO A 393 -13.36 -12.84 12.57
C PRO A 393 -13.29 -13.97 11.55
N ALA A 394 -14.34 -14.76 11.39
CA ALA A 394 -14.40 -15.85 10.41
C ALA A 394 -14.42 -15.31 8.97
N ASP A 395 -15.20 -14.27 8.71
CA ASP A 395 -15.22 -13.60 7.40
C ASP A 395 -13.92 -12.85 7.12
N VAL A 396 -13.33 -12.22 8.13
CA VAL A 396 -12.01 -11.57 7.97
C VAL A 396 -10.95 -12.62 7.60
N GLU A 397 -10.90 -13.77 8.26
CA GLU A 397 -9.95 -14.83 7.94
C GLU A 397 -10.20 -15.43 6.56
N ARG A 398 -11.47 -15.65 6.19
CA ARG A 398 -11.88 -16.15 4.89
C ARG A 398 -11.48 -15.18 3.77
N THR A 399 -11.91 -13.93 3.83
CA THR A 399 -11.71 -12.94 2.76
C THR A 399 -10.27 -12.48 2.65
N TYR A 400 -9.51 -12.43 3.75
CA TYR A 400 -8.10 -12.03 3.74
C TYR A 400 -7.23 -12.99 2.92
N SER A 401 -7.54 -14.29 2.94
CA SER A 401 -6.84 -15.31 2.16
C SER A 401 -7.29 -15.39 0.70
N ARG A 402 -8.47 -14.86 0.36
CA ARG A 402 -9.06 -14.88 -0.99
C ARG A 402 -8.53 -13.69 -1.82
N GLN A 403 -7.39 -13.88 -2.46
CA GLN A 403 -6.67 -12.78 -3.11
C GLN A 403 -5.59 -13.28 -4.10
N ALA A 404 -5.23 -12.42 -5.07
CA ALA A 404 -4.16 -12.68 -6.03
C ALA A 404 -2.97 -11.69 -5.90
N ARG A 405 -2.72 -11.17 -4.70
CA ARG A 405 -1.59 -10.25 -4.43
C ARG A 405 -0.28 -10.97 -4.13
N THR A 406 -0.38 -12.09 -3.44
CA THR A 406 0.77 -12.92 -2.99
C THR A 406 1.74 -13.31 -4.10
N PRO A 407 1.32 -13.70 -5.32
CA PRO A 407 2.24 -14.04 -6.40
C PRO A 407 3.34 -13.00 -6.63
N PHE A 408 3.00 -11.72 -6.56
CA PHE A 408 3.90 -10.64 -6.91
C PHE A 408 4.80 -10.15 -5.75
N ASN A 409 4.56 -10.62 -4.51
CA ASN A 409 5.56 -10.56 -3.44
C ASN A 409 6.62 -11.66 -3.61
N ILE A 410 6.17 -12.88 -3.93
CA ILE A 410 7.04 -14.04 -4.19
C ILE A 410 8.02 -13.72 -5.32
N THR A 411 7.53 -13.13 -6.39
CA THR A 411 8.34 -12.89 -7.59
C THR A 411 9.03 -11.53 -7.61
N GLY A 412 8.67 -10.62 -6.72
CA GLY A 412 9.27 -9.29 -6.61
C GLY A 412 8.80 -8.28 -7.66
N HIS A 413 7.96 -8.70 -8.63
CA HIS A 413 7.45 -7.83 -9.69
C HIS A 413 6.61 -6.67 -9.15
N PRO A 414 6.69 -5.46 -9.75
CA PRO A 414 5.87 -4.33 -9.35
C PRO A 414 4.39 -4.63 -9.61
N ALA A 415 3.54 -4.29 -8.65
CA ALA A 415 2.11 -4.52 -8.75
C ALA A 415 1.34 -3.35 -8.13
N LEU A 416 0.36 -2.82 -8.86
CA LEU A 416 -0.47 -1.68 -8.47
C LEU A 416 -1.92 -2.15 -8.34
N ALA A 417 -2.55 -1.88 -7.20
CA ALA A 417 -3.98 -2.08 -7.00
C ALA A 417 -4.71 -0.74 -6.94
N MET A 418 -5.91 -0.70 -7.55
CA MET A 418 -6.76 0.48 -7.55
C MET A 418 -8.22 0.10 -7.70
N MET A 419 -9.11 1.09 -7.57
CA MET A 419 -10.54 0.89 -7.72
C MET A 419 -10.92 0.45 -9.15
N ALA A 420 -11.74 -0.61 -9.24
CA ALA A 420 -12.37 -1.09 -10.48
C ALA A 420 -13.85 -0.70 -10.58
N GLY A 421 -14.47 -0.33 -9.46
CA GLY A 421 -15.87 0.03 -9.36
C GLY A 421 -16.33 0.09 -7.92
N VAL A 422 -17.64 0.17 -7.74
CA VAL A 422 -18.29 0.12 -6.42
C VAL A 422 -19.37 -0.95 -6.50
N SER A 423 -19.43 -1.82 -5.50
CA SER A 423 -20.42 -2.89 -5.39
C SER A 423 -21.83 -2.33 -5.14
N VAL A 424 -22.86 -3.14 -5.32
CA VAL A 424 -24.25 -2.79 -4.95
C VAL A 424 -24.34 -2.42 -3.47
N GLY A 425 -23.50 -3.05 -2.62
CA GLY A 425 -23.38 -2.72 -1.19
C GLY A 425 -22.62 -1.42 -0.87
N GLY A 426 -22.19 -0.66 -1.88
CA GLY A 426 -21.50 0.63 -1.70
C GLY A 426 -20.01 0.51 -1.33
N LEU A 427 -19.40 -0.67 -1.44
CA LEU A 427 -18.00 -0.90 -1.14
C LEU A 427 -17.14 -0.96 -2.41
N PRO A 428 -15.87 -0.52 -2.36
CA PRO A 428 -14.97 -0.56 -3.51
C PRO A 428 -14.72 -2.00 -4.01
N LEU A 429 -14.70 -2.15 -5.32
CA LEU A 429 -14.16 -3.29 -6.06
C LEU A 429 -12.81 -2.90 -6.64
N SER A 430 -11.91 -3.86 -6.84
CA SER A 430 -10.52 -3.56 -7.22
C SER A 430 -9.99 -4.38 -8.38
N VAL A 431 -9.04 -3.78 -9.10
CA VAL A 431 -8.20 -4.42 -10.11
C VAL A 431 -6.74 -4.33 -9.69
N GLN A 432 -5.91 -5.24 -10.16
CA GLN A 432 -4.47 -5.22 -10.01
C GLN A 432 -3.78 -5.29 -11.37
N PHE A 433 -2.83 -4.38 -11.59
CA PHE A 433 -1.91 -4.38 -12.72
C PHE A 433 -0.51 -4.79 -12.26
N VAL A 434 0.19 -5.59 -13.08
CA VAL A 434 1.54 -6.10 -12.76
C VAL A 434 2.45 -5.89 -13.95
N GLY A 435 3.67 -5.40 -13.70
CA GLY A 435 4.66 -5.10 -14.74
C GLY A 435 5.94 -5.92 -14.61
N ARG A 436 6.80 -5.78 -15.63
CA ARG A 436 8.19 -6.26 -15.55
C ARG A 436 8.93 -5.53 -14.43
N ASN A 437 9.92 -6.15 -13.87
CA ASN A 437 10.80 -5.51 -12.89
C ASN A 437 11.34 -4.18 -13.44
N PHE A 438 11.22 -3.12 -12.63
CA PHE A 438 11.62 -1.74 -12.94
C PHE A 438 10.84 -1.08 -14.10
N ALA A 439 9.65 -1.61 -14.44
CA ALA A 439 8.76 -1.03 -15.44
C ALA A 439 7.53 -0.34 -14.81
N GLU A 440 7.67 0.25 -13.62
CA GLU A 440 6.59 0.96 -12.92
C GLU A 440 5.97 2.08 -13.77
N ALA A 441 6.75 2.71 -14.65
CA ALA A 441 6.25 3.74 -15.56
C ALA A 441 5.13 3.21 -16.48
N THR A 442 5.29 1.98 -17.01
CA THR A 442 4.27 1.33 -17.86
C THR A 442 3.02 0.98 -17.02
N LEU A 443 3.20 0.53 -15.77
CA LEU A 443 2.09 0.30 -14.86
C LEU A 443 1.29 1.57 -14.61
N PHE A 444 1.96 2.67 -14.30
CA PHE A 444 1.31 3.95 -14.09
C PHE A 444 0.60 4.46 -15.34
N GLN A 445 1.15 4.26 -16.52
CA GLN A 445 0.52 4.62 -17.79
C GLN A 445 -0.82 3.88 -17.98
N VAL A 446 -0.84 2.56 -17.80
CA VAL A 446 -2.07 1.75 -17.92
C VAL A 446 -3.07 2.09 -16.81
N ALA A 447 -2.60 2.22 -15.56
CA ALA A 447 -3.43 2.61 -14.44
C ALA A 447 -4.07 3.99 -14.63
N ARG A 448 -3.34 4.96 -15.18
CA ARG A 448 -3.83 6.31 -15.48
C ARG A 448 -4.86 6.31 -16.60
N ALA A 449 -4.67 5.50 -17.64
CA ALA A 449 -5.66 5.34 -18.70
C ALA A 449 -7.00 4.83 -18.14
N TRP A 450 -6.96 3.80 -17.29
CA TRP A 450 -8.13 3.30 -16.58
C TRP A 450 -8.74 4.36 -15.64
N GLU A 451 -7.93 4.99 -14.79
CA GLU A 451 -8.38 6.04 -13.85
C GLU A 451 -9.17 7.13 -14.57
N ARG A 452 -8.64 7.61 -15.70
CA ARG A 452 -9.24 8.66 -16.52
C ARG A 452 -10.56 8.19 -17.18
N ALA A 453 -10.56 6.99 -17.76
CA ALA A 453 -11.73 6.45 -18.45
C ALA A 453 -12.88 6.15 -17.47
N ALA A 454 -12.58 5.66 -16.26
CA ALA A 454 -13.56 5.29 -15.24
C ALA A 454 -13.90 6.41 -14.24
N GLY A 455 -13.13 7.51 -14.21
CA GLY A 455 -13.32 8.62 -13.28
C GLY A 455 -13.20 8.19 -11.81
N THR A 456 -12.32 7.22 -11.54
CA THR A 456 -12.16 6.66 -10.18
C THR A 456 -11.53 7.66 -9.21
N ASP A 457 -10.74 8.61 -9.71
CA ASP A 457 -10.13 9.70 -8.94
C ASP A 457 -11.13 10.69 -8.32
N ARG A 458 -12.38 10.67 -8.79
CA ARG A 458 -13.49 11.51 -8.29
C ARG A 458 -14.39 10.78 -7.30
N LYS A 459 -14.18 9.48 -7.09
CA LYS A 459 -14.99 8.67 -6.19
C LYS A 459 -14.35 8.64 -4.80
N HIS A 460 -15.10 9.02 -3.81
CA HIS A 460 -14.67 8.99 -2.40
C HIS A 460 -15.85 8.60 -1.50
N PRO A 461 -15.57 8.09 -0.29
CA PRO A 461 -16.62 7.75 0.66
C PRO A 461 -17.40 8.99 1.10
N ALA A 462 -18.70 8.82 1.33
CA ALA A 462 -19.59 9.87 1.84
C ALA A 462 -19.49 10.05 3.37
N ILE A 463 -18.28 9.87 3.94
CA ILE A 463 -18.06 10.03 5.39
C ILE A 463 -18.02 11.52 5.75
N VAL A 464 -18.87 11.92 6.66
CA VAL A 464 -19.05 13.30 7.15
C VAL A 464 -18.82 13.39 8.66
#